data_29ab62423d0e5a90ab737423d87159dd
#
_entry.id   29ab62423d0e5a90ab737423d87159dd
#
_cell.length_a   1.000
_cell.length_b   1.000
_cell.length_c   1.000
_cell.angle_alpha   90.00
_cell.angle_beta   90.00
_cell.angle_gamma   90.00
#
_symmetry.space_group_name_H-M   'P 1'
#
loop_
_entity.id
_entity.type
_entity.pdbx_description
1 polymer ?
#
loop_
_entity_poly.entity_id
_entity_poly.type
_entity_poly.pdbx_seq_one_letter_code
_entity_poly.pdbx_strand_id
1 'polypeptide(L)'
;MKITNVKVETFNWPTENWQVGFGMKFGGNSELSVVTVETDQGINGNAFLNRPTHNAPGLIEFIKPLVMGRNPLDIGAIWWDMWKMNRSVSTYVIGALDICLWDINGKTAGQPIHRLLGTCKDSVPVYSSTAFHNTKEEYADEAVKFKEMGWKAHKLHPHGRPMYDIEISEEVRKAVGDDMELMMDSMWAYQYEDALRVGKAVEDLGFYWYEDPLVEQDLYNYKKLHQKLDIPIMSTEFAPGRLYGMTQWITEYATDILRGDVAITGGITPLVRLCNLAEGFNMKCEIHHGGNSLNNVANLHVTMAVPNCEFFEYFPCTGSLMYGLVEDIKFDNQGMVHAPTEPGLGYQIDWDLIKKEKIGVLE
;
A
#
# COMPACT_ATOMS: atom_id res chain seq x y z
N MET A 1 -8.41 -5.90 29.62
CA MET A 1 -9.20 -5.46 28.45
C MET A 1 -9.65 -6.68 27.67
N LYS A 2 -10.89 -6.67 27.15
CA LYS A 2 -11.42 -7.77 26.34
C LYS A 2 -12.19 -7.21 25.16
N ILE A 3 -12.09 -7.84 24.00
CA ILE A 3 -12.91 -7.54 22.83
C ILE A 3 -14.34 -7.96 23.11
N THR A 4 -15.28 -7.03 23.01
CA THR A 4 -16.71 -7.22 23.28
C THR A 4 -17.56 -7.28 22.02
N ASN A 5 -17.10 -6.66 20.94
CA ASN A 5 -17.78 -6.71 19.64
C ASN A 5 -16.82 -6.43 18.49
N VAL A 6 -17.20 -6.89 17.30
CA VAL A 6 -16.62 -6.50 16.00
C VAL A 6 -17.77 -6.13 15.09
N LYS A 7 -17.72 -4.93 14.52
CA LYS A 7 -18.78 -4.34 13.70
C LYS A 7 -18.20 -3.81 12.41
N VAL A 8 -18.95 -3.92 11.32
CA VAL A 8 -18.60 -3.40 9.99
C VAL A 8 -19.72 -2.47 9.51
N GLU A 9 -19.42 -1.19 9.32
CA GLU A 9 -20.33 -0.19 8.78
C GLU A 9 -19.93 0.18 7.37
N THR A 10 -20.76 -0.17 6.40
CA THR A 10 -20.50 0.07 4.97
C THR A 10 -21.16 1.37 4.53
N PHE A 11 -20.46 2.16 3.73
CA PHE A 11 -20.90 3.44 3.21
C PHE A 11 -20.47 3.63 1.75
N ASN A 12 -21.20 4.51 1.03
CA ASN A 12 -20.84 4.86 -0.34
C ASN A 12 -19.51 5.57 -0.41
N TRP A 13 -18.69 5.16 -1.37
CA TRP A 13 -17.40 5.75 -1.65
C TRP A 13 -17.37 6.21 -3.12
N PRO A 14 -17.62 7.51 -3.38
CA PRO A 14 -17.52 8.04 -4.73
C PRO A 14 -16.06 8.04 -5.17
N THR A 15 -15.75 7.20 -6.14
CA THR A 15 -14.42 7.11 -6.73
C THR A 15 -14.45 7.60 -8.17
N GLU A 16 -13.39 8.25 -8.63
CA GLU A 16 -13.26 8.61 -10.03
C GLU A 16 -13.14 7.36 -10.91
N ASN A 17 -13.68 7.42 -12.12
CA ASN A 17 -13.53 6.33 -13.07
C ASN A 17 -12.17 6.39 -13.74
N TRP A 18 -11.41 5.32 -13.62
CA TRP A 18 -10.09 5.18 -14.23
C TRP A 18 -10.08 4.03 -15.20
N GLN A 19 -9.45 4.24 -16.33
CA GLN A 19 -9.17 3.19 -17.28
C GLN A 19 -7.67 2.96 -17.33
N VAL A 20 -7.21 1.83 -16.83
CA VAL A 20 -5.82 1.39 -16.96
C VAL A 20 -5.59 0.74 -18.32
N GLY A 21 -4.33 0.71 -18.75
CA GLY A 21 -3.92 0.32 -20.10
C GLY A 21 -4.38 -1.03 -20.62
N PHE A 22 -4.76 -1.97 -19.73
CA PHE A 22 -5.31 -3.28 -20.11
C PHE A 22 -6.82 -3.29 -20.30
N GLY A 23 -7.45 -2.13 -20.36
CA GLY A 23 -8.91 -2.01 -20.42
C GLY A 23 -9.61 -2.30 -19.08
N MET A 24 -8.86 -2.52 -18.01
CA MET A 24 -9.43 -2.57 -16.66
C MET A 24 -9.95 -1.19 -16.28
N LYS A 25 -11.14 -1.16 -15.69
CA LYS A 25 -11.72 0.06 -15.15
C LYS A 25 -11.69 -0.02 -13.64
N PHE A 26 -11.15 1.02 -13.02
CA PHE A 26 -11.22 1.22 -11.58
C PHE A 26 -12.10 2.44 -11.31
N GLY A 27 -12.78 2.43 -10.15
CA GLY A 27 -13.58 3.56 -9.75
C GLY A 27 -15.07 3.44 -10.10
N GLY A 28 -15.76 4.55 -10.06
CA GLY A 28 -17.20 4.67 -10.07
C GLY A 28 -17.77 4.68 -8.66
N ASN A 29 -19.05 4.38 -8.50
CA ASN A 29 -19.63 4.22 -7.17
C ASN A 29 -19.10 2.92 -6.56
N SER A 30 -18.18 3.06 -5.63
CA SER A 30 -17.61 1.98 -4.84
C SER A 30 -18.15 1.99 -3.42
N GLU A 31 -17.82 0.96 -2.66
CA GLU A 31 -18.18 0.84 -1.25
C GLU A 31 -16.90 0.75 -0.42
N LEU A 32 -16.93 1.40 0.74
CA LEU A 32 -15.90 1.30 1.75
C LEU A 32 -16.56 0.97 3.08
N SER A 33 -15.87 0.28 3.98
CA SER A 33 -16.38 0.04 5.33
C SER A 33 -15.45 0.52 6.40
N VAL A 34 -16.02 0.97 7.51
CA VAL A 34 -15.32 1.05 8.79
C VAL A 34 -15.49 -0.27 9.51
N VAL A 35 -14.39 -0.90 9.86
CA VAL A 35 -14.32 -1.99 10.84
C VAL A 35 -14.06 -1.36 12.20
N THR A 36 -14.89 -1.68 13.19
CA THR A 36 -14.71 -1.25 14.58
C THR A 36 -14.57 -2.47 15.49
N VAL A 37 -13.49 -2.53 16.24
CA VAL A 37 -13.30 -3.49 17.34
C VAL A 37 -13.57 -2.76 18.64
N GLU A 38 -14.62 -3.20 19.37
CA GLU A 38 -15.04 -2.61 20.63
C GLU A 38 -14.44 -3.39 21.81
N THR A 39 -14.15 -2.69 22.92
CA THR A 39 -13.61 -3.31 24.12
C THR A 39 -14.44 -2.99 25.36
N ASP A 40 -14.32 -3.81 26.39
CA ASP A 40 -14.95 -3.60 27.73
C ASP A 40 -14.42 -2.37 28.48
N GLN A 41 -13.39 -1.70 27.97
CA GLN A 41 -12.84 -0.47 28.54
C GLN A 41 -13.18 0.79 27.72
N GLY A 42 -14.00 0.66 26.68
CA GLY A 42 -14.40 1.78 25.81
C GLY A 42 -13.29 2.31 24.89
N ILE A 43 -12.12 1.66 24.85
CA ILE A 43 -11.07 1.96 23.88
C ILE A 43 -11.33 1.11 22.63
N ASN A 44 -11.72 1.76 21.55
CA ASN A 44 -12.07 1.10 20.29
C ASN A 44 -11.00 1.32 19.23
N GLY A 45 -10.77 0.28 18.42
CA GLY A 45 -9.88 0.35 17.25
C GLY A 45 -10.66 0.37 15.95
N ASN A 46 -10.14 1.11 14.99
CA ASN A 46 -10.77 1.28 13.70
C ASN A 46 -9.82 0.96 12.54
N ALA A 47 -10.39 0.48 11.44
CA ALA A 47 -9.71 0.34 10.16
C ALA A 47 -10.71 0.53 9.02
N PHE A 48 -10.23 0.86 7.82
CA PHE A 48 -11.06 0.78 6.63
C PHE A 48 -10.86 -0.56 5.93
N LEU A 49 -11.95 -1.07 5.35
CA LEU A 49 -11.99 -2.33 4.61
C LEU A 49 -12.54 -2.10 3.21
N ASN A 50 -11.69 -2.31 2.21
CA ASN A 50 -12.08 -2.24 0.81
C ASN A 50 -12.94 -3.45 0.39
N ARG A 51 -13.78 -3.24 -0.62
CA ARG A 51 -14.65 -4.27 -1.20
C ARG A 51 -15.48 -5.00 -0.15
N PRO A 52 -16.26 -4.27 0.69
CA PRO A 52 -16.95 -4.84 1.84
C PRO A 52 -17.97 -5.92 1.45
N THR A 53 -18.65 -5.80 0.32
CA THR A 53 -19.58 -6.83 -0.17
C THR A 53 -18.93 -8.22 -0.23
N HIS A 54 -17.64 -8.31 -0.54
CA HIS A 54 -16.89 -9.57 -0.59
C HIS A 54 -16.19 -9.91 0.73
N ASN A 55 -15.72 -8.90 1.46
CA ASN A 55 -14.82 -9.08 2.61
C ASN A 55 -15.55 -9.07 3.96
N ALA A 56 -16.57 -8.23 4.15
CA ALA A 56 -17.23 -8.08 5.44
C ALA A 56 -17.95 -9.35 5.95
N PRO A 57 -18.64 -10.16 5.10
CA PRO A 57 -19.20 -11.42 5.58
C PRO A 57 -18.15 -12.36 6.15
N GLY A 58 -17.00 -12.52 5.48
CA GLY A 58 -15.91 -13.35 5.95
C GLY A 58 -15.29 -12.86 7.27
N LEU A 59 -15.25 -11.54 7.48
CA LEU A 59 -14.81 -10.95 8.75
C LEU A 59 -15.75 -11.35 9.90
N ILE A 60 -17.04 -11.20 9.70
CA ILE A 60 -18.06 -11.50 10.75
C ILE A 60 -18.17 -13.01 10.99
N GLU A 61 -18.20 -13.82 9.93
CA GLU A 61 -18.41 -15.28 10.06
C GLU A 61 -17.18 -16.02 10.60
N PHE A 62 -15.97 -15.67 10.11
CA PHE A 62 -14.77 -16.47 10.41
C PHE A 62 -13.81 -15.79 11.38
N ILE A 63 -13.67 -14.47 11.35
CA ILE A 63 -12.66 -13.76 12.15
C ILE A 63 -13.24 -13.29 13.50
N LYS A 64 -14.42 -12.69 13.50
CA LYS A 64 -15.06 -12.22 14.75
C LYS A 64 -15.10 -13.32 15.84
N PRO A 65 -15.55 -14.57 15.58
CA PRO A 65 -15.58 -15.62 16.63
C PRO A 65 -14.20 -15.94 17.23
N LEU A 66 -13.12 -15.79 16.45
CA LEU A 66 -11.76 -16.08 16.92
C LEU A 66 -11.23 -15.02 17.90
N VAL A 67 -11.74 -13.80 17.85
CA VAL A 67 -11.20 -12.68 18.61
C VAL A 67 -12.07 -12.27 19.80
N MET A 68 -13.35 -12.63 19.81
CA MET A 68 -14.28 -12.31 20.89
C MET A 68 -13.77 -12.77 22.25
N GLY A 69 -13.83 -11.89 23.26
CA GLY A 69 -13.39 -12.13 24.64
C GLY A 69 -11.88 -12.15 24.84
N ARG A 70 -11.08 -12.08 23.79
CA ARG A 70 -9.60 -12.02 23.87
C ARG A 70 -9.13 -10.63 24.29
N ASN A 71 -7.91 -10.56 24.81
CA ASN A 71 -7.24 -9.30 25.06
C ASN A 71 -6.68 -8.74 23.74
N PRO A 72 -7.13 -7.56 23.24
CA PRO A 72 -6.67 -7.00 21.99
C PRO A 72 -5.18 -6.65 21.95
N LEU A 73 -4.51 -6.59 23.12
CA LEU A 73 -3.07 -6.34 23.21
C LEU A 73 -2.23 -7.57 22.86
N ASP A 74 -2.82 -8.76 22.80
CA ASP A 74 -2.16 -10.02 22.42
C ASP A 74 -2.08 -10.15 20.88
N ILE A 75 -1.67 -9.08 20.19
CA ILE A 75 -1.74 -8.92 18.73
C ILE A 75 -1.10 -10.10 18.00
N GLY A 76 0.12 -10.49 18.38
CA GLY A 76 0.86 -11.55 17.69
C GLY A 76 0.16 -12.91 17.75
N ALA A 77 -0.45 -13.27 18.88
CA ALA A 77 -1.19 -14.51 19.04
C ALA A 77 -2.53 -14.47 18.27
N ILE A 78 -3.21 -13.32 18.29
CA ILE A 78 -4.47 -13.13 17.54
C ILE A 78 -4.19 -13.18 16.06
N TRP A 79 -3.18 -12.44 15.58
CA TRP A 79 -2.80 -12.46 14.16
C TRP A 79 -2.47 -13.86 13.66
N TRP A 80 -1.74 -14.65 14.46
CA TRP A 80 -1.40 -16.02 14.08
C TRP A 80 -2.62 -16.92 13.89
N ASP A 81 -3.63 -16.76 14.75
CA ASP A 81 -4.88 -17.53 14.64
C ASP A 81 -5.71 -17.06 13.44
N MET A 82 -5.78 -15.74 13.20
CA MET A 82 -6.43 -15.19 12.01
C MET A 82 -5.73 -15.63 10.72
N TRP A 83 -4.39 -15.70 10.72
CA TRP A 83 -3.62 -16.14 9.55
C TRP A 83 -3.97 -17.55 9.11
N LYS A 84 -4.30 -18.46 10.02
CA LYS A 84 -4.75 -19.82 9.70
C LYS A 84 -6.04 -19.83 8.88
N MET A 85 -6.83 -18.74 8.96
CA MET A 85 -8.07 -18.56 8.19
C MET A 85 -7.83 -17.98 6.77
N ASN A 86 -6.59 -17.69 6.40
CA ASN A 86 -6.23 -17.20 5.04
C ASN A 86 -6.63 -18.18 3.92
N ARG A 87 -7.02 -19.41 4.25
CA ARG A 87 -7.62 -20.37 3.31
C ARG A 87 -9.11 -20.09 3.01
N SER A 88 -9.77 -19.29 3.85
CA SER A 88 -11.22 -19.03 3.81
C SER A 88 -11.57 -17.56 3.66
N VAL A 89 -10.69 -16.66 4.09
CA VAL A 89 -10.87 -15.22 4.02
C VAL A 89 -9.67 -14.55 3.34
N SER A 90 -9.87 -13.38 2.74
CA SER A 90 -8.79 -12.62 2.13
C SER A 90 -7.86 -12.00 3.20
N THR A 91 -6.63 -11.71 2.80
CA THR A 91 -5.67 -10.97 3.64
C THR A 91 -6.17 -9.58 4.02
N TYR A 92 -7.01 -8.95 3.18
CA TYR A 92 -7.66 -7.66 3.48
C TYR A 92 -8.48 -7.71 4.77
N VAL A 93 -9.17 -8.83 5.01
CA VAL A 93 -9.97 -9.05 6.24
C VAL A 93 -9.07 -9.16 7.47
N ILE A 94 -8.00 -9.95 7.36
CA ILE A 94 -7.01 -10.14 8.42
C ILE A 94 -6.32 -8.80 8.71
N GLY A 95 -5.93 -8.07 7.66
CA GLY A 95 -5.27 -6.77 7.77
C GLY A 95 -6.13 -5.72 8.44
N ALA A 96 -7.41 -5.62 8.09
CA ALA A 96 -8.31 -4.65 8.72
C ALA A 96 -8.44 -4.90 10.23
N LEU A 97 -8.56 -6.17 10.66
CA LEU A 97 -8.63 -6.45 12.08
C LEU A 97 -7.29 -6.22 12.81
N ASP A 98 -6.17 -6.60 12.20
CA ASP A 98 -4.82 -6.34 12.74
C ASP A 98 -4.56 -4.84 12.95
N ILE A 99 -4.98 -4.00 12.00
CA ILE A 99 -4.90 -2.53 12.12
C ILE A 99 -5.74 -2.04 13.31
N CYS A 100 -6.98 -2.57 13.49
CA CYS A 100 -7.81 -2.22 14.65
C CYS A 100 -7.12 -2.58 15.98
N LEU A 101 -6.44 -3.72 16.04
CA LEU A 101 -5.73 -4.13 17.26
C LEU A 101 -4.53 -3.21 17.55
N TRP A 102 -3.79 -2.81 16.53
CA TRP A 102 -2.71 -1.84 16.67
C TRP A 102 -3.21 -0.46 17.08
N ASP A 103 -4.36 -0.02 16.55
CA ASP A 103 -5.01 1.24 16.93
C ASP A 103 -5.41 1.23 18.42
N ILE A 104 -6.02 0.13 18.91
CA ILE A 104 -6.30 -0.06 20.35
C ILE A 104 -5.01 -0.01 21.17
N ASN A 105 -3.96 -0.68 20.71
CA ASN A 105 -2.69 -0.74 21.43
C ASN A 105 -2.06 0.66 21.56
N GLY A 106 -2.01 1.42 20.48
CA GLY A 106 -1.52 2.79 20.47
C GLY A 106 -2.33 3.71 21.40
N LYS A 107 -3.66 3.66 21.30
CA LYS A 107 -4.57 4.42 22.20
C LYS A 107 -4.40 4.04 23.66
N THR A 108 -4.25 2.74 23.95
CA THR A 108 -4.04 2.25 25.34
C THR A 108 -2.71 2.73 25.90
N ALA A 109 -1.67 2.76 25.08
CA ALA A 109 -0.34 3.22 25.47
C ALA A 109 -0.19 4.76 25.45
N GLY A 110 -1.17 5.49 24.91
CA GLY A 110 -1.07 6.93 24.70
C GLY A 110 0.03 7.32 23.70
N GLN A 111 0.31 6.46 22.71
CA GLN A 111 1.39 6.64 21.74
C GLN A 111 0.90 6.34 20.31
N PRO A 112 1.44 7.03 19.29
CA PRO A 112 1.24 6.64 17.90
C PRO A 112 1.88 5.27 17.61
N ILE A 113 1.32 4.52 16.67
CA ILE A 113 1.73 3.13 16.41
C ILE A 113 3.22 3.03 16.05
N HIS A 114 3.77 3.94 15.24
CA HIS A 114 5.19 3.89 14.88
C HIS A 114 6.13 3.95 16.09
N ARG A 115 5.72 4.64 17.18
CA ARG A 115 6.50 4.68 18.44
C ARG A 115 6.54 3.32 19.13
N LEU A 116 5.44 2.57 19.10
CA LEU A 116 5.36 1.23 19.67
C LEU A 116 6.17 0.22 18.82
N LEU A 117 6.26 0.44 17.52
CA LEU A 117 7.05 -0.38 16.61
C LEU A 117 8.57 -0.07 16.69
N GLY A 118 8.94 1.09 17.19
CA GLY A 118 10.32 1.58 17.23
C GLY A 118 10.63 2.54 16.08
N THR A 119 10.36 3.83 16.28
CA THR A 119 10.54 4.86 15.24
C THR A 119 11.98 4.92 14.73
N CYS A 120 12.16 4.83 13.43
CA CYS A 120 13.43 5.00 12.74
C CYS A 120 13.60 6.39 12.13
N LYS A 121 12.50 7.07 11.77
CA LYS A 121 12.51 8.37 11.11
C LYS A 121 11.24 9.17 11.42
N ASP A 122 11.33 10.50 11.34
CA ASP A 122 10.20 11.40 11.62
C ASP A 122 9.54 11.94 10.33
N SER A 123 10.19 11.75 9.19
CA SER A 123 9.67 12.11 7.87
C SER A 123 10.35 11.32 6.76
N VAL A 124 9.69 11.19 5.62
CA VAL A 124 10.23 10.62 4.39
C VAL A 124 9.79 11.43 3.17
N PRO A 125 10.58 11.43 2.08
CA PRO A 125 10.16 12.03 0.83
C PRO A 125 8.99 11.25 0.22
N VAL A 126 8.18 11.96 -0.57
CA VAL A 126 7.04 11.42 -1.27
C VAL A 126 7.36 11.32 -2.75
N TYR A 127 7.00 10.21 -3.39
CA TYR A 127 6.92 10.18 -4.85
C TYR A 127 5.46 10.27 -5.31
N SER A 128 5.26 11.01 -6.41
CA SER A 128 3.96 11.00 -7.09
C SER A 128 3.86 9.75 -7.97
N SER A 129 2.74 9.04 -7.86
CA SER A 129 2.44 7.84 -8.63
C SER A 129 1.38 8.21 -9.67
N THR A 130 1.73 8.17 -10.98
CA THR A 130 0.86 8.71 -12.02
C THR A 130 -0.52 8.06 -12.09
N ALA A 131 -1.49 8.88 -12.48
CA ALA A 131 -2.67 8.37 -13.16
C ALA A 131 -2.32 7.86 -14.57
N PHE A 132 -3.29 7.20 -15.25
CA PHE A 132 -3.13 6.82 -16.65
C PHE A 132 -3.54 7.99 -17.55
N HIS A 133 -2.63 8.44 -18.39
CA HIS A 133 -2.86 9.49 -19.37
C HIS A 133 -3.00 8.93 -20.78
N ASN A 134 -3.58 9.70 -21.71
CA ASN A 134 -3.80 9.24 -23.08
C ASN A 134 -2.56 9.42 -23.96
N THR A 135 -1.75 10.43 -23.68
CA THR A 135 -0.58 10.78 -24.48
C THR A 135 0.68 10.87 -23.63
N LYS A 136 1.84 10.72 -24.26
CA LYS A 136 3.14 10.84 -23.58
C LYS A 136 3.40 12.26 -23.08
N GLU A 137 2.84 13.26 -23.75
CA GLU A 137 2.90 14.66 -23.34
C GLU A 137 2.16 14.89 -22.03
N GLU A 138 0.97 14.29 -21.85
CA GLU A 138 0.22 14.37 -20.59
C GLU A 138 0.99 13.73 -19.41
N TYR A 139 1.72 12.63 -19.65
CA TYR A 139 2.62 12.05 -18.64
C TYR A 139 3.76 13.00 -18.27
N ALA A 140 4.37 13.63 -19.29
CA ALA A 140 5.45 14.59 -19.09
C ALA A 140 4.97 15.84 -18.33
N ASP A 141 3.80 16.38 -18.69
CA ASP A 141 3.19 17.55 -18.04
C ASP A 141 2.88 17.26 -16.56
N GLU A 142 2.40 16.06 -16.23
CA GLU A 142 2.17 15.68 -14.83
C GLU A 142 3.48 15.60 -14.04
N ALA A 143 4.51 14.97 -14.60
CA ALA A 143 5.82 14.88 -13.94
C ALA A 143 6.46 16.26 -13.71
N VAL A 144 6.37 17.15 -14.71
CA VAL A 144 6.83 18.55 -14.60
C VAL A 144 6.08 19.29 -13.50
N LYS A 145 4.75 19.13 -13.41
CA LYS A 145 3.93 19.74 -12.36
C LYS A 145 4.42 19.36 -10.96
N PHE A 146 4.71 18.07 -10.71
CA PHE A 146 5.22 17.64 -9.40
C PHE A 146 6.66 18.13 -9.15
N LYS A 147 7.50 18.17 -10.19
CA LYS A 147 8.85 18.78 -10.11
C LYS A 147 8.78 20.26 -9.71
N GLU A 148 7.87 21.04 -10.32
CA GLU A 148 7.66 22.45 -9.99
C GLU A 148 7.12 22.67 -8.57
N MET A 149 6.37 21.70 -8.03
CA MET A 149 5.97 21.67 -6.62
C MET A 149 7.12 21.33 -5.65
N GLY A 150 8.32 21.04 -6.16
CA GLY A 150 9.49 20.70 -5.36
C GLY A 150 9.67 19.22 -5.07
N TRP A 151 8.84 18.35 -5.62
CA TRP A 151 8.95 16.90 -5.43
C TRP A 151 10.14 16.33 -6.19
N LYS A 152 10.76 15.31 -5.61
CA LYS A 152 12.03 14.75 -6.11
C LYS A 152 11.90 13.41 -6.79
N ALA A 153 10.72 12.80 -6.74
CA ALA A 153 10.50 11.47 -7.29
C ALA A 153 9.11 11.33 -7.93
N HIS A 154 9.04 10.53 -8.99
CA HIS A 154 7.81 10.34 -9.78
C HIS A 154 7.79 8.94 -10.38
N LYS A 155 6.67 8.21 -10.21
CA LYS A 155 6.47 6.86 -10.71
C LYS A 155 5.46 6.86 -11.87
N LEU A 156 5.82 6.21 -12.96
CA LEU A 156 4.99 6.04 -14.14
C LEU A 156 4.21 4.73 -14.08
N HIS A 157 2.92 4.78 -14.47
CA HIS A 157 2.12 3.61 -14.83
C HIS A 157 1.85 3.64 -16.32
N PRO A 158 2.60 2.87 -17.13
CA PRO A 158 2.51 2.89 -18.58
C PRO A 158 1.31 2.10 -19.11
N HIS A 159 1.09 2.13 -20.44
CA HIS A 159 -0.07 1.49 -21.07
C HIS A 159 0.05 -0.02 -21.30
N GLY A 160 1.20 -0.63 -21.04
CA GLY A 160 1.47 -2.03 -21.38
C GLY A 160 1.70 -2.27 -22.87
N ARG A 161 2.16 -1.23 -23.58
CA ARG A 161 2.56 -1.26 -25.00
C ARG A 161 4.06 -1.00 -25.08
N PRO A 162 4.92 -2.02 -25.13
CA PRO A 162 6.35 -1.89 -24.87
C PRO A 162 7.04 -0.72 -25.58
N MET A 163 6.81 -0.55 -26.88
CA MET A 163 7.46 0.53 -27.64
C MET A 163 6.92 1.91 -27.27
N TYR A 164 5.61 2.03 -27.04
CA TYR A 164 5.00 3.27 -26.63
C TYR A 164 5.35 3.65 -25.19
N ASP A 165 5.49 2.66 -24.33
CA ASP A 165 5.88 2.85 -22.92
C ASP A 165 7.34 3.35 -22.83
N ILE A 166 8.21 2.90 -23.73
CA ILE A 166 9.56 3.46 -23.91
C ILE A 166 9.48 4.93 -24.36
N GLU A 167 8.66 5.26 -25.36
CA GLU A 167 8.47 6.65 -25.79
C GLU A 167 7.94 7.57 -24.69
N ILE A 168 7.02 7.06 -23.83
CA ILE A 168 6.53 7.78 -22.64
C ILE A 168 7.71 8.06 -21.69
N SER A 169 8.51 7.04 -21.40
CA SER A 169 9.65 7.13 -20.47
C SER A 169 10.71 8.13 -20.98
N GLU A 170 11.02 8.11 -22.28
CA GLU A 170 11.92 9.07 -22.93
C GLU A 170 11.41 10.51 -22.85
N GLU A 171 10.11 10.73 -23.15
CA GLU A 171 9.51 12.06 -23.10
C GLU A 171 9.47 12.62 -21.66
N VAL A 172 9.11 11.79 -20.67
CA VAL A 172 9.11 12.21 -19.27
C VAL A 172 10.54 12.54 -18.80
N ARG A 173 11.52 11.67 -19.05
CA ARG A 173 12.93 11.93 -18.68
C ARG A 173 13.46 13.21 -19.31
N LYS A 174 13.17 13.43 -20.58
CA LYS A 174 13.53 14.65 -21.30
C LYS A 174 12.90 15.90 -20.66
N ALA A 175 11.63 15.82 -20.24
CA ALA A 175 10.90 16.94 -19.67
C ALA A 175 11.39 17.30 -18.25
N VAL A 176 11.66 16.30 -17.41
CA VAL A 176 12.08 16.53 -16.02
C VAL A 176 13.60 16.65 -15.85
N GLY A 177 14.41 16.19 -16.83
CA GLY A 177 15.87 16.15 -16.71
C GLY A 177 16.36 15.13 -15.69
N ASP A 178 17.62 15.24 -15.24
CA ASP A 178 18.29 14.25 -14.39
C ASP A 178 18.07 14.51 -12.88
N ASP A 179 17.45 15.61 -12.48
CA ASP A 179 17.28 16.02 -11.09
C ASP A 179 16.08 15.36 -10.39
N MET A 180 15.30 14.57 -11.10
CA MET A 180 14.13 13.88 -10.58
C MET A 180 14.31 12.37 -10.69
N GLU A 181 14.15 11.66 -9.59
CA GLU A 181 14.11 10.19 -9.59
C GLU A 181 12.86 9.72 -10.29
N LEU A 182 13.02 8.91 -11.33
CA LEU A 182 11.92 8.29 -12.05
C LEU A 182 11.83 6.81 -11.73
N MET A 183 10.63 6.30 -11.56
CA MET A 183 10.32 4.90 -11.35
C MET A 183 9.27 4.45 -12.37
N MET A 184 9.24 3.17 -12.68
CA MET A 184 8.21 2.60 -13.53
C MET A 184 7.54 1.42 -12.85
N ASP A 185 6.20 1.45 -12.77
CA ASP A 185 5.38 0.32 -12.37
C ASP A 185 4.57 -0.18 -13.56
N SER A 186 4.93 -1.35 -14.03
CA SER A 186 4.32 -1.92 -15.25
C SER A 186 3.05 -2.74 -14.96
N MET A 187 2.68 -2.95 -13.71
CA MET A 187 1.44 -3.63 -13.31
C MET A 187 1.21 -4.95 -14.07
N TRP A 188 2.26 -5.79 -14.20
CA TRP A 188 2.23 -7.10 -14.88
C TRP A 188 1.97 -7.04 -16.39
N ALA A 189 2.31 -5.93 -17.04
CA ALA A 189 1.95 -5.65 -18.42
C ALA A 189 2.61 -6.56 -19.45
N TYR A 190 3.78 -7.11 -19.15
CA TYR A 190 4.64 -7.66 -20.18
C TYR A 190 4.83 -9.16 -20.09
N GLN A 191 5.21 -9.75 -21.24
CA GLN A 191 5.90 -11.03 -21.30
C GLN A 191 7.41 -10.78 -21.20
N TYR A 192 8.19 -11.84 -20.97
CA TYR A 192 9.63 -11.75 -20.65
C TYR A 192 10.45 -10.90 -21.64
N GLU A 193 10.26 -11.11 -22.95
CA GLU A 193 11.03 -10.39 -23.97
C GLU A 193 10.73 -8.88 -23.99
N ASP A 194 9.46 -8.53 -23.81
CA ASP A 194 9.03 -7.15 -23.74
C ASP A 194 9.43 -6.49 -22.41
N ALA A 195 9.33 -7.22 -21.30
CA ALA A 195 9.83 -6.77 -20.00
C ALA A 195 11.34 -6.49 -20.05
N LEU A 196 12.12 -7.36 -20.70
CA LEU A 196 13.56 -7.14 -20.87
C LEU A 196 13.85 -5.93 -21.77
N ARG A 197 13.08 -5.72 -22.84
CA ARG A 197 13.24 -4.58 -23.75
C ARG A 197 12.94 -3.26 -23.05
N VAL A 198 11.81 -3.17 -22.36
CA VAL A 198 11.43 -1.98 -21.60
C VAL A 198 12.41 -1.75 -20.46
N GLY A 199 12.77 -2.81 -19.71
CA GLY A 199 13.73 -2.74 -18.61
C GLY A 199 15.07 -2.12 -19.03
N LYS A 200 15.63 -2.53 -20.18
CA LYS A 200 16.86 -1.92 -20.72
C LYS A 200 16.69 -0.45 -21.09
N ALA A 201 15.56 -0.07 -21.66
CA ALA A 201 15.30 1.32 -22.00
C ALA A 201 15.20 2.22 -20.77
N VAL A 202 14.48 1.80 -19.72
CA VAL A 202 14.37 2.57 -18.48
C VAL A 202 15.66 2.57 -17.66
N GLU A 203 16.47 1.51 -17.75
CA GLU A 203 17.84 1.45 -17.24
C GLU A 203 18.75 2.50 -17.91
N ASP A 204 18.76 2.56 -19.23
CA ASP A 204 19.53 3.56 -20.02
C ASP A 204 19.06 5.00 -19.74
N LEU A 205 17.79 5.18 -19.37
CA LEU A 205 17.20 6.46 -18.95
C LEU A 205 17.47 6.81 -17.47
N GLY A 206 18.16 5.96 -16.72
CA GLY A 206 18.50 6.18 -15.32
C GLY A 206 17.30 6.19 -14.38
N PHE A 207 16.34 5.29 -14.59
CA PHE A 207 15.23 5.10 -13.65
C PHE A 207 15.73 4.46 -12.36
N TYR A 208 15.09 4.78 -11.25
CA TYR A 208 15.49 4.36 -9.91
C TYR A 208 15.12 2.89 -9.61
N TRP A 209 13.94 2.44 -10.05
CA TRP A 209 13.54 1.03 -10.07
C TRP A 209 12.57 0.72 -11.22
N TYR A 210 12.46 -0.58 -11.48
CA TYR A 210 11.52 -1.17 -12.42
C TYR A 210 10.60 -2.13 -11.67
N GLU A 211 9.32 -1.71 -11.46
CA GLU A 211 8.33 -2.39 -10.64
C GLU A 211 7.40 -3.25 -11.49
N ASP A 212 7.14 -4.45 -11.00
CA ASP A 212 6.14 -5.40 -11.47
C ASP A 212 6.05 -5.59 -13.00
N PRO A 213 7.17 -5.82 -13.70
CA PRO A 213 7.15 -6.00 -15.16
C PRO A 213 6.41 -7.26 -15.62
N LEU A 214 6.38 -8.30 -14.80
CA LEU A 214 5.78 -9.60 -15.08
C LEU A 214 4.76 -9.95 -14.00
N VAL A 215 3.88 -10.94 -14.26
CA VAL A 215 3.03 -11.48 -13.21
C VAL A 215 3.86 -12.10 -12.08
N GLU A 216 3.54 -11.81 -10.83
CA GLU A 216 4.33 -12.25 -9.66
C GLU A 216 4.26 -13.76 -9.37
N GLN A 217 3.50 -14.52 -10.16
CA GLN A 217 3.57 -15.99 -10.15
C GLN A 217 4.77 -16.52 -10.95
N ASP A 218 5.42 -15.67 -11.75
CA ASP A 218 6.49 -16.06 -12.68
C ASP A 218 7.89 -15.81 -12.11
N LEU A 219 8.18 -16.39 -10.95
CA LEU A 219 9.49 -16.30 -10.29
C LEU A 219 10.66 -16.66 -11.22
N TYR A 220 10.44 -17.62 -12.14
CA TYR A 220 11.46 -18.07 -13.08
C TYR A 220 11.94 -16.96 -14.02
N ASN A 221 11.02 -16.20 -14.60
CA ASN A 221 11.39 -15.11 -15.50
C ASN A 221 11.82 -13.84 -14.76
N TYR A 222 11.36 -13.59 -13.54
CA TYR A 222 11.93 -12.54 -12.67
C TYR A 222 13.41 -12.78 -12.39
N LYS A 223 13.78 -14.02 -12.03
CA LYS A 223 15.19 -14.41 -11.85
C LYS A 223 16.03 -14.19 -13.12
N LYS A 224 15.47 -14.46 -14.29
CA LYS A 224 16.15 -14.19 -15.58
C LYS A 224 16.28 -12.71 -15.88
N LEU A 225 15.27 -11.91 -15.54
CA LEU A 225 15.30 -10.46 -15.70
C LEU A 225 16.39 -9.84 -14.82
N HIS A 226 16.42 -10.19 -13.53
CA HIS A 226 17.45 -9.76 -12.59
C HIS A 226 18.88 -10.07 -13.06
N GLN A 227 19.11 -11.18 -13.79
CA GLN A 227 20.41 -11.51 -14.36
C GLN A 227 20.80 -10.68 -15.60
N LYS A 228 19.88 -9.91 -16.17
CA LYS A 228 20.04 -9.23 -17.45
C LYS A 228 19.92 -7.70 -17.34
N LEU A 229 19.39 -7.22 -16.25
CA LEU A 229 19.20 -5.80 -15.97
C LEU A 229 20.04 -5.42 -14.77
N ASP A 230 20.62 -4.22 -14.81
CA ASP A 230 21.34 -3.60 -13.70
C ASP A 230 20.44 -2.65 -12.90
N ILE A 231 19.30 -2.21 -13.49
CA ILE A 231 18.28 -1.44 -12.76
C ILE A 231 17.65 -2.30 -11.67
N PRO A 232 17.47 -1.79 -10.43
CA PRO A 232 16.79 -2.54 -9.37
C PRO A 232 15.37 -2.96 -9.77
N ILE A 233 15.06 -4.24 -9.64
CA ILE A 233 13.72 -4.78 -9.85
C ILE A 233 12.99 -4.77 -8.51
N MET A 234 11.83 -4.12 -8.47
CA MET A 234 10.90 -4.17 -7.34
C MET A 234 9.70 -5.03 -7.67
N SER A 235 9.28 -5.88 -6.71
CA SER A 235 8.08 -6.72 -6.86
C SER A 235 7.65 -7.28 -5.51
N THR A 236 6.70 -8.19 -5.51
CA THR A 236 6.17 -8.91 -4.35
C THR A 236 4.94 -8.30 -3.69
N GLU A 237 4.30 -7.31 -4.30
CA GLU A 237 3.06 -6.72 -3.77
C GLU A 237 1.96 -7.77 -3.62
N PHE A 238 1.74 -8.59 -4.66
CA PHE A 238 0.74 -9.67 -4.68
C PHE A 238 1.37 -11.07 -4.75
N ALA A 239 2.67 -11.21 -4.56
CA ALA A 239 3.36 -12.48 -4.71
C ALA A 239 2.74 -13.61 -3.86
N PRO A 240 2.69 -14.83 -4.40
CA PRO A 240 2.14 -15.98 -3.69
C PRO A 240 2.82 -16.25 -2.36
N GLY A 241 2.03 -16.65 -1.35
CA GLY A 241 2.56 -16.96 -0.02
C GLY A 241 2.78 -15.75 0.88
N ARG A 242 2.63 -14.52 0.38
CA ARG A 242 2.81 -13.28 1.16
C ARG A 242 4.12 -13.33 1.95
N LEU A 243 4.13 -12.95 3.23
CA LEU A 243 5.31 -13.00 4.09
C LEU A 243 6.13 -14.31 3.95
N TYR A 244 5.46 -15.46 3.87
CA TYR A 244 6.15 -16.77 3.82
C TYR A 244 6.72 -17.09 2.43
N GLY A 245 6.19 -16.50 1.36
CA GLY A 245 6.72 -16.64 0.00
C GLY A 245 7.99 -15.84 -0.25
N MET A 246 8.20 -14.74 0.49
CA MET A 246 9.28 -13.78 0.23
C MET A 246 10.68 -14.37 0.39
N THR A 247 10.86 -15.36 1.27
CA THR A 247 12.15 -16.06 1.41
C THR A 247 12.64 -16.63 0.09
N GLN A 248 11.72 -17.19 -0.71
CA GLN A 248 12.08 -17.75 -2.02
C GLN A 248 12.45 -16.64 -3.01
N TRP A 249 11.74 -15.53 -3.03
CA TRP A 249 12.08 -14.38 -3.89
C TRP A 249 13.47 -13.84 -3.61
N ILE A 250 13.84 -13.73 -2.34
CA ILE A 250 15.15 -13.28 -1.91
C ILE A 250 16.24 -14.30 -2.27
N THR A 251 16.07 -15.57 -1.87
CA THR A 251 17.12 -16.60 -2.03
C THR A 251 17.35 -17.02 -3.47
N GLU A 252 16.36 -16.84 -4.34
CA GLU A 252 16.47 -17.08 -5.77
C GLU A 252 16.94 -15.87 -6.57
N TYR A 253 17.19 -14.73 -5.90
CA TYR A 253 17.61 -13.49 -6.54
C TYR A 253 16.63 -13.02 -7.62
N ALA A 254 15.33 -13.00 -7.30
CA ALA A 254 14.29 -12.66 -8.24
C ALA A 254 13.82 -11.21 -8.11
N THR A 255 14.24 -10.50 -7.08
CA THR A 255 13.93 -9.09 -6.83
C THR A 255 15.04 -8.44 -6.00
N ASP A 256 15.24 -7.13 -6.17
CA ASP A 256 16.17 -6.30 -5.40
C ASP A 256 15.48 -5.56 -4.26
N ILE A 257 14.20 -5.24 -4.47
CA ILE A 257 13.38 -4.47 -3.52
C ILE A 257 12.08 -5.24 -3.29
N LEU A 258 11.77 -5.53 -2.02
CA LEU A 258 10.47 -6.11 -1.68
C LEU A 258 9.39 -5.01 -1.64
N ARG A 259 8.17 -5.41 -1.94
CA ARG A 259 6.98 -4.56 -1.88
C ARG A 259 5.95 -5.16 -0.94
N GLY A 260 5.28 -4.34 -0.14
CA GLY A 260 4.18 -4.79 0.73
C GLY A 260 3.22 -3.66 1.09
N ASP A 261 2.04 -4.03 1.61
CA ASP A 261 0.97 -3.12 2.01
C ASP A 261 0.18 -3.73 3.16
N VAL A 262 -0.25 -2.96 4.15
CA VAL A 262 -0.98 -3.47 5.32
C VAL A 262 -2.24 -4.25 4.96
N ALA A 263 -2.95 -3.87 3.90
CA ALA A 263 -4.15 -4.59 3.48
C ALA A 263 -3.80 -5.88 2.74
N ILE A 264 -2.82 -5.82 1.83
CA ILE A 264 -2.43 -6.92 0.94
C ILE A 264 -1.62 -7.97 1.71
N THR A 265 -0.69 -7.54 2.56
CA THR A 265 0.17 -8.43 3.36
C THR A 265 -0.57 -9.04 4.55
N GLY A 266 -1.70 -8.44 4.98
CA GLY A 266 -2.55 -8.94 6.06
C GLY A 266 -2.31 -8.29 7.41
N GLY A 267 -1.94 -7.01 7.43
CA GLY A 267 -1.83 -6.15 8.61
C GLY A 267 -0.47 -5.49 8.80
N ILE A 268 -0.40 -4.62 9.80
CA ILE A 268 0.84 -4.00 10.29
C ILE A 268 1.82 -5.09 10.78
N THR A 269 1.29 -6.07 11.53
CA THR A 269 2.10 -7.16 12.09
C THR A 269 2.93 -7.92 11.03
N PRO A 270 2.36 -8.45 9.94
CA PRO A 270 3.16 -9.13 8.93
C PRO A 270 3.98 -8.18 8.06
N LEU A 271 3.54 -6.93 7.84
CA LEU A 271 4.29 -5.96 7.04
C LEU A 271 5.61 -5.57 7.73
N VAL A 272 5.60 -5.31 9.04
CA VAL A 272 6.82 -5.08 9.82
C VAL A 272 7.76 -6.30 9.75
N ARG A 273 7.22 -7.52 9.84
CA ARG A 273 8.04 -8.74 9.68
C ARG A 273 8.65 -8.87 8.30
N LEU A 274 7.93 -8.46 7.25
CA LEU A 274 8.42 -8.42 5.87
C LEU A 274 9.59 -7.44 5.74
N CYS A 275 9.42 -6.22 6.26
CA CYS A 275 10.50 -5.22 6.25
C CYS A 275 11.73 -5.70 7.02
N ASN A 276 11.55 -6.32 8.19
CA ASN A 276 12.66 -6.88 8.98
C ASN A 276 13.33 -8.09 8.28
N LEU A 277 12.57 -8.89 7.53
CA LEU A 277 13.13 -9.95 6.71
C LEU A 277 14.04 -9.36 5.61
N ALA A 278 13.57 -8.34 4.90
CA ALA A 278 14.37 -7.63 3.90
C ALA A 278 15.62 -6.99 4.52
N GLU A 279 15.49 -6.32 5.67
CA GLU A 279 16.59 -5.73 6.42
C GLU A 279 17.67 -6.77 6.76
N GLY A 280 17.27 -7.97 7.20
CA GLY A 280 18.20 -9.07 7.50
C GLY A 280 19.04 -9.52 6.30
N PHE A 281 18.59 -9.24 5.08
CA PHE A 281 19.31 -9.46 3.82
C PHE A 281 19.94 -8.18 3.26
N ASN A 282 19.91 -7.07 4.00
CA ASN A 282 20.34 -5.75 3.57
C ASN A 282 19.61 -5.26 2.30
N MET A 283 18.32 -5.56 2.21
CA MET A 283 17.45 -5.19 1.10
C MET A 283 16.46 -4.11 1.51
N LYS A 284 16.02 -3.30 0.56
CA LYS A 284 14.92 -2.37 0.72
C LYS A 284 13.58 -3.12 0.73
N CYS A 285 12.61 -2.51 1.39
CA CYS A 285 11.20 -2.92 1.35
C CYS A 285 10.37 -1.64 1.23
N GLU A 286 9.94 -1.32 0.02
CA GLU A 286 9.11 -0.14 -0.23
C GLU A 286 7.64 -0.48 0.01
N ILE A 287 6.93 0.44 0.67
CA ILE A 287 5.56 0.21 1.08
C ILE A 287 4.61 0.83 0.06
N HIS A 288 3.68 -0.01 -0.47
CA HIS A 288 2.62 0.42 -1.36
C HIS A 288 1.57 1.26 -0.61
N HIS A 289 1.13 2.34 -1.24
CA HIS A 289 0.01 3.16 -0.81
C HIS A 289 -0.95 3.35 -1.99
N GLY A 290 -2.24 3.22 -1.78
CA GLY A 290 -3.19 3.33 -2.89
C GLY A 290 -4.54 2.68 -2.61
N GLY A 291 -4.71 2.12 -1.41
CA GLY A 291 -5.94 1.42 -1.03
C GLY A 291 -7.06 2.35 -0.58
N ASN A 292 -6.90 2.99 0.55
CA ASN A 292 -7.79 3.99 1.15
C ASN A 292 -7.03 4.80 2.20
N SER A 293 -7.61 5.93 2.63
CA SER A 293 -6.98 6.86 3.57
C SER A 293 -6.42 6.19 4.83
N LEU A 294 -7.23 5.40 5.53
CA LEU A 294 -6.81 4.84 6.82
C LEU A 294 -5.79 3.69 6.68
N ASN A 295 -5.81 2.96 5.55
CA ASN A 295 -4.75 2.00 5.22
C ASN A 295 -3.44 2.73 4.91
N ASN A 296 -3.49 3.86 4.18
CA ASN A 296 -2.32 4.68 3.91
C ASN A 296 -1.72 5.25 5.19
N VAL A 297 -2.55 5.64 6.17
CA VAL A 297 -2.10 6.02 7.51
C VAL A 297 -1.40 4.85 8.22
N ALA A 298 -1.97 3.64 8.16
CA ALA A 298 -1.35 2.47 8.77
C ALA A 298 -0.01 2.10 8.09
N ASN A 299 0.07 2.20 6.76
CA ASN A 299 1.30 2.05 5.99
C ASN A 299 2.34 3.12 6.39
N LEU A 300 1.93 4.38 6.58
CA LEU A 300 2.81 5.46 7.03
C LEU A 300 3.45 5.15 8.39
N HIS A 301 2.70 4.57 9.34
CA HIS A 301 3.27 4.14 10.62
C HIS A 301 4.37 3.10 10.43
N VAL A 302 4.19 2.13 9.53
CA VAL A 302 5.25 1.13 9.24
C VAL A 302 6.43 1.79 8.55
N THR A 303 6.20 2.66 7.56
CA THR A 303 7.26 3.43 6.87
C THR A 303 8.15 4.19 7.87
N MET A 304 7.55 4.82 8.88
CA MET A 304 8.30 5.56 9.92
C MET A 304 9.04 4.65 10.91
N ALA A 305 8.61 3.39 11.04
CA ALA A 305 9.16 2.46 12.02
C ALA A 305 10.29 1.57 11.48
N VAL A 306 10.50 1.51 10.15
CA VAL A 306 11.51 0.64 9.54
C VAL A 306 12.62 1.44 8.86
N PRO A 307 13.90 0.98 8.89
CA PRO A 307 15.00 1.74 8.30
C PRO A 307 15.04 1.66 6.78
N ASN A 308 14.52 0.60 6.18
CA ASN A 308 14.72 0.17 4.79
C ASN A 308 13.56 0.48 3.83
N CYS A 309 12.64 1.40 4.19
CA CYS A 309 11.67 2.01 3.30
C CYS A 309 12.03 3.49 3.11
N GLU A 310 12.20 3.95 1.89
CA GLU A 310 12.75 5.30 1.62
C GLU A 310 11.68 6.33 1.31
N PHE A 311 10.54 5.91 0.75
CA PHE A 311 9.53 6.81 0.23
C PHE A 311 8.14 6.53 0.82
N PHE A 312 7.29 7.56 0.69
CA PHE A 312 5.84 7.43 0.76
C PHE A 312 5.25 7.60 -0.63
N GLU A 313 4.37 6.70 -1.04
CA GLU A 313 3.69 6.78 -2.32
C GLU A 313 2.46 7.68 -2.23
N TYR A 314 2.35 8.67 -3.12
CA TYR A 314 1.17 9.49 -3.26
C TYR A 314 0.54 9.32 -4.64
N PHE A 315 -0.71 8.87 -4.64
CA PHE A 315 -1.49 8.75 -5.85
C PHE A 315 -2.34 10.01 -6.05
N PRO A 316 -2.12 10.81 -7.13
CA PRO A 316 -2.71 12.14 -7.27
C PRO A 316 -4.22 12.18 -7.56
N CYS A 317 -4.86 11.06 -7.73
CA CYS A 317 -6.32 10.95 -7.88
C CYS A 317 -7.03 11.13 -6.55
N THR A 318 -6.93 12.31 -6.05
CA THR A 318 -7.15 12.74 -4.68
C THR A 318 -8.56 12.50 -4.14
N GLY A 319 -9.58 12.64 -4.96
CA GLY A 319 -10.97 12.42 -4.51
C GLY A 319 -11.29 10.97 -4.16
N SER A 320 -10.59 10.02 -4.80
CA SER A 320 -10.89 8.59 -4.67
C SER A 320 -10.19 7.94 -3.47
N LEU A 321 -8.97 8.33 -3.16
CA LEU A 321 -8.14 7.65 -2.16
C LEU A 321 -8.01 8.42 -0.85
N MET A 322 -8.47 9.67 -0.81
CA MET A 322 -8.49 10.54 0.37
C MET A 322 -9.94 10.78 0.79
N TYR A 323 -10.58 9.79 1.42
CA TYR A 323 -12.00 9.81 1.75
C TYR A 323 -12.30 9.13 3.07
N GLY A 324 -13.20 9.71 3.87
CA GLY A 324 -13.68 9.14 5.12
C GLY A 324 -12.93 9.58 6.37
N LEU A 325 -11.92 10.45 6.25
CA LEU A 325 -11.25 11.12 7.37
C LEU A 325 -11.64 12.59 7.43
N VAL A 326 -11.60 13.19 8.63
CA VAL A 326 -11.81 14.65 8.81
C VAL A 326 -10.71 15.45 8.14
N GLU A 327 -9.48 15.01 8.32
CA GLU A 327 -8.29 15.48 7.60
C GLU A 327 -7.48 14.27 7.16
N ASP A 328 -6.97 14.29 5.94
CA ASP A 328 -6.12 13.23 5.40
C ASP A 328 -4.64 13.58 5.52
N ILE A 329 -3.76 12.65 5.12
CA ILE A 329 -2.30 12.81 5.14
C ILE A 329 -1.93 14.08 4.36
N LYS A 330 -1.09 14.92 4.96
CA LYS A 330 -0.61 16.17 4.37
C LYS A 330 0.87 16.06 4.02
N PHE A 331 1.24 16.74 2.94
CA PHE A 331 2.61 16.87 2.47
C PHE A 331 3.07 18.32 2.64
N ASP A 332 4.33 18.52 2.98
CA ASP A 332 4.89 19.86 3.06
C ASP A 332 5.36 20.38 1.69
N ASN A 333 5.82 21.64 1.67
CA ASN A 333 6.26 22.31 0.44
C ASN A 333 7.57 21.73 -0.15
N GLN A 334 8.20 20.77 0.54
CA GLN A 334 9.40 20.08 0.09
C GLN A 334 9.08 18.65 -0.43
N GLY A 335 7.80 18.29 -0.46
CA GLY A 335 7.36 16.94 -0.84
C GLY A 335 7.69 15.89 0.22
N MET A 336 7.63 16.26 1.50
CA MET A 336 7.84 15.35 2.62
C MET A 336 6.51 15.02 3.30
N VAL A 337 6.38 13.80 3.79
CA VAL A 337 5.33 13.38 4.72
C VAL A 337 5.94 13.17 6.11
N HIS A 338 5.19 13.56 7.15
CA HIS A 338 5.66 13.50 8.52
C HIS A 338 4.93 12.42 9.32
N ALA A 339 5.63 11.89 10.34
CA ALA A 339 5.10 10.86 11.22
C ALA A 339 3.84 11.36 11.98
N PRO A 340 2.79 10.53 12.10
CA PRO A 340 1.64 10.85 12.93
C PRO A 340 2.03 11.07 14.40
N THR A 341 1.39 12.03 15.08
CA THR A 341 1.74 12.41 16.45
C THR A 341 0.75 11.92 17.50
N GLU A 342 -0.51 11.74 17.10
CA GLU A 342 -1.59 11.35 18.02
C GLU A 342 -1.61 9.85 18.30
N PRO A 343 -2.15 9.40 19.46
CA PRO A 343 -2.20 7.98 19.82
C PRO A 343 -3.00 7.11 18.84
N GLY A 344 -2.56 5.86 18.69
CA GLY A 344 -3.14 4.90 17.73
C GLY A 344 -2.74 5.23 16.32
N LEU A 345 -3.70 5.18 15.39
CA LEU A 345 -3.52 5.63 14.01
C LEU A 345 -3.35 7.15 13.90
N GLY A 346 -3.81 7.91 14.90
CA GLY A 346 -3.60 9.35 14.98
C GLY A 346 -4.48 10.21 14.06
N TYR A 347 -5.42 9.60 13.34
CA TYR A 347 -6.34 10.28 12.41
C TYR A 347 -7.79 10.08 12.83
N GLN A 348 -8.61 11.11 12.60
CA GLN A 348 -10.02 11.10 12.95
C GLN A 348 -10.88 10.69 11.76
N ILE A 349 -11.72 9.67 11.98
CA ILE A 349 -12.74 9.25 11.02
C ILE A 349 -13.85 10.31 10.99
N ASP A 350 -14.31 10.68 9.81
CA ASP A 350 -15.48 11.56 9.62
C ASP A 350 -16.78 10.75 9.82
N TRP A 351 -17.16 10.61 11.08
CA TRP A 351 -18.38 9.86 11.45
C TRP A 351 -19.68 10.49 10.93
N ASP A 352 -19.70 11.79 10.67
CA ASP A 352 -20.88 12.46 10.10
C ASP A 352 -21.03 12.09 8.62
N LEU A 353 -19.94 12.08 7.87
CA LEU A 353 -19.90 11.57 6.51
C LEU A 353 -20.29 10.10 6.44
N ILE A 354 -19.67 9.25 7.27
CA ILE A 354 -19.96 7.80 7.32
C ILE A 354 -21.46 7.57 7.58
N LYS A 355 -22.03 8.27 8.56
CA LYS A 355 -23.45 8.16 8.90
C LYS A 355 -24.37 8.60 7.76
N LYS A 356 -24.01 9.67 7.06
CA LYS A 356 -24.75 10.22 5.92
C LYS A 356 -24.76 9.25 4.73
N GLU A 357 -23.61 8.68 4.42
CA GLU A 357 -23.40 7.82 3.25
C GLU A 357 -23.60 6.31 3.56
N LYS A 358 -24.03 5.97 4.76
CA LYS A 358 -24.18 4.60 5.24
C LYS A 358 -25.22 3.82 4.44
N ILE A 359 -24.84 2.61 4.02
CA ILE A 359 -25.69 1.70 3.26
C ILE A 359 -25.93 0.36 3.96
N GLY A 360 -25.13 0.00 4.95
CA GLY A 360 -25.30 -1.26 5.67
C GLY A 360 -24.48 -1.38 6.95
N VAL A 361 -24.86 -2.35 7.78
CA VAL A 361 -24.14 -2.77 8.99
C VAL A 361 -24.16 -4.28 9.07
N LEU A 362 -23.00 -4.87 9.42
CA LEU A 362 -22.85 -6.27 9.81
C LEU A 362 -22.21 -6.35 11.22
N GLU A 363 -22.81 -7.18 12.08
CA GLU A 363 -22.35 -7.39 13.49
C GLU A 363 -22.25 -8.88 13.81
#